data_9c3e8eae6eaf2ea8712fcd24901dddb4
#
_entry.id   9c3e8eae6eaf2ea8712fcd24901dddb4
#
_cell.length_a   1.000
_cell.length_b   1.000
_cell.length_c   1.000
_cell.angle_alpha   90.00
_cell.angle_beta   90.00
_cell.angle_gamma   90.00
#
_symmetry.space_group_name_H-M   'P 1'
#
loop_
_entity.id
_entity.type
_entity.pdbx_description
1 polymer ?
#
loop_
_entity_poly.entity_id
_entity_poly.type
_entity_poly.pdbx_seq_one_letter_code
_entity_poly.pdbx_strand_id
1 'polypeptide(L)'
;DIRAELKSVRKASKLYLTVSVEGTEWKNTWPVWVYPRIESLNVGDVLLTQDVEEALAALNQGRKVLFSPKMSYLKGLEGKFLPVFWSPVHFPRQAGTMGLLCNTQHAALRHFPTEMHSNWQWWNLVKRSKVLVVDSLPPVEPIVESIDNFTNNRKLVSVFETCLLYTS
;
A
#
# COMPACT_ATOMS: atom_id res chain seq x y z
N ASP A 1 5.97 -6.15 30.14
CA ASP A 1 6.56 -6.30 28.81
C ASP A 1 6.35 -7.73 28.33
N ILE A 2 5.88 -7.88 27.10
CA ILE A 2 5.73 -9.19 26.45
C ILE A 2 6.89 -9.34 25.49
N ARG A 3 7.60 -10.46 25.53
CA ARG A 3 8.67 -10.82 24.60
C ARG A 3 8.33 -12.12 23.91
N ALA A 4 8.49 -12.14 22.58
CA ALA A 4 8.29 -13.32 21.78
C ALA A 4 9.50 -13.55 20.86
N GLU A 5 9.93 -14.81 20.75
CA GLU A 5 10.97 -15.22 19.82
C GLU A 5 10.39 -15.43 18.43
N LEU A 6 10.72 -14.54 17.50
CA LEU A 6 10.20 -14.57 16.13
C LEU A 6 11.19 -15.12 15.09
N LYS A 7 12.35 -15.62 15.54
CA LYS A 7 13.43 -16.14 14.66
C LYS A 7 13.01 -17.30 13.76
N SER A 8 11.94 -18.02 14.15
CA SER A 8 11.39 -19.13 13.35
C SER A 8 10.55 -18.66 12.15
N VAL A 9 10.12 -17.40 12.12
CA VAL A 9 9.32 -16.84 11.03
C VAL A 9 10.22 -16.59 9.82
N ARG A 10 10.08 -17.42 8.77
CA ARG A 10 10.92 -17.41 7.57
C ARG A 10 10.27 -16.72 6.36
N LYS A 11 8.98 -16.41 6.43
CA LYS A 11 8.22 -15.72 5.38
C LYS A 11 7.29 -14.69 6.02
N ALA A 12 6.90 -13.68 5.26
CA ALA A 12 5.90 -12.72 5.69
C ALA A 12 4.65 -13.45 6.18
N SER A 13 4.25 -13.18 7.40
CA SER A 13 3.19 -13.93 8.09
C SER A 13 2.30 -13.02 8.92
N LYS A 14 1.00 -13.29 8.88
CA LYS A 14 0.03 -12.73 9.81
C LYS A 14 -0.07 -13.69 11.00
N LEU A 15 0.22 -13.20 12.17
CA LEU A 15 0.15 -13.92 13.44
C LEU A 15 -0.95 -13.29 14.30
N TYR A 16 -1.29 -13.97 15.40
CA TYR A 16 -2.28 -13.48 16.34
C TYR A 16 -1.70 -13.45 17.75
N LEU A 17 -1.74 -12.29 18.38
CA LEU A 17 -1.45 -12.12 19.80
C LEU A 17 -2.77 -12.26 20.56
N THR A 18 -2.89 -13.30 21.38
CA THR A 18 -4.05 -13.50 22.23
C THR A 18 -3.65 -13.33 23.70
N VAL A 19 -4.42 -12.53 24.40
CA VAL A 19 -4.29 -12.34 25.85
C VAL A 19 -5.59 -12.84 26.49
N SER A 20 -5.48 -13.73 27.45
CA SER A 20 -6.60 -14.30 28.19
C SER A 20 -6.43 -14.14 29.69
N VAL A 21 -7.53 -14.10 30.40
CA VAL A 21 -7.54 -14.12 31.88
C VAL A 21 -7.73 -15.56 32.33
N GLU A 22 -6.76 -16.08 33.08
CA GLU A 22 -6.78 -17.47 33.57
C GLU A 22 -8.04 -17.76 34.40
N GLY A 23 -8.63 -18.92 34.19
CA GLY A 23 -9.87 -19.35 34.87
C GLY A 23 -11.14 -18.68 34.33
N THR A 24 -11.06 -17.92 33.23
CA THR A 24 -12.22 -17.28 32.60
C THR A 24 -12.25 -17.54 31.10
N GLU A 25 -13.38 -17.22 30.45
CA GLU A 25 -13.51 -17.23 28.99
C GLU A 25 -13.06 -15.91 28.33
N TRP A 26 -12.63 -14.92 29.14
CA TRP A 26 -12.29 -13.59 28.63
C TRP A 26 -10.93 -13.59 27.94
N LYS A 27 -10.96 -13.20 26.68
CA LYS A 27 -9.76 -13.08 25.85
C LYS A 27 -9.90 -11.97 24.82
N ASN A 28 -8.76 -11.36 24.47
CA ASN A 28 -8.62 -10.47 23.35
C ASN A 28 -7.55 -10.98 22.39
N THR A 29 -7.78 -10.79 21.09
CA THR A 29 -6.86 -11.24 20.06
C THR A 29 -6.61 -10.11 19.05
N TRP A 30 -5.34 -9.86 18.78
CA TRP A 30 -4.90 -8.84 17.81
C TRP A 30 -4.08 -9.47 16.71
N PRO A 31 -4.35 -9.15 15.44
CA PRO A 31 -3.47 -9.55 14.35
C PRO A 31 -2.17 -8.73 14.41
N VAL A 32 -1.05 -9.39 14.17
CA VAL A 32 0.27 -8.78 14.02
C VAL A 32 0.94 -9.35 12.79
N TRP A 33 1.69 -8.51 12.06
CA TRP A 33 2.39 -8.95 10.87
C TRP A 33 3.88 -8.96 11.13
N VAL A 34 4.51 -10.06 10.77
CA VAL A 34 5.94 -10.30 10.96
C VAL A 34 6.58 -10.55 9.60
N TYR A 35 7.61 -9.78 9.30
CA TYR A 35 8.38 -9.89 8.10
C TYR A 35 9.80 -10.31 8.43
N PRO A 36 10.35 -11.34 7.78
CA PRO A 36 11.75 -11.69 7.96
C PRO A 36 12.63 -10.54 7.43
N ARG A 37 13.81 -10.40 8.01
CA ARG A 37 14.78 -9.45 7.47
C ARG A 37 15.21 -9.91 6.08
N ILE A 38 15.08 -9.02 5.10
CA ILE A 38 15.57 -9.25 3.75
C ILE A 38 17.02 -8.78 3.70
N GLU A 39 17.95 -9.69 3.45
CA GLU A 39 19.37 -9.38 3.35
C GLU A 39 19.74 -8.84 1.97
N SER A 40 19.06 -9.31 0.93
CA SER A 40 19.21 -8.84 -0.45
C SER A 40 17.88 -8.90 -1.19
N LEU A 41 17.59 -7.88 -2.00
CA LEU A 41 16.46 -7.90 -2.93
C LEU A 41 16.94 -8.51 -4.25
N ASN A 42 16.45 -9.72 -4.56
CA ASN A 42 16.57 -10.25 -5.90
C ASN A 42 15.31 -9.86 -6.68
N VAL A 43 15.44 -8.85 -7.52
CA VAL A 43 14.35 -8.33 -8.37
C VAL A 43 14.34 -8.93 -9.77
N GLY A 44 15.23 -9.90 -10.04
CA GLY A 44 15.36 -10.53 -11.36
C GLY A 44 15.72 -9.50 -12.44
N ASP A 45 14.92 -9.49 -13.52
CA ASP A 45 15.06 -8.60 -14.68
C ASP A 45 14.36 -7.23 -14.48
N VAL A 46 13.74 -7.00 -13.32
CA VAL A 46 13.03 -5.76 -13.03
C VAL A 46 13.99 -4.69 -12.53
N LEU A 47 14.00 -3.53 -13.15
CA LEU A 47 14.71 -2.37 -12.64
C LEU A 47 13.92 -1.75 -11.48
N LEU A 48 14.53 -1.65 -10.30
CA LEU A 48 14.00 -0.88 -9.18
C LEU A 48 14.68 0.48 -9.15
N THR A 49 13.93 1.56 -9.35
CA THR A 49 14.49 2.90 -9.36
C THR A 49 13.56 3.95 -8.77
N GLN A 50 14.16 5.05 -8.31
CA GLN A 50 13.48 6.28 -7.90
C GLN A 50 13.70 7.42 -8.89
N ASP A 51 14.56 7.21 -9.87
CA ASP A 51 14.92 8.20 -10.87
C ASP A 51 14.03 8.07 -12.11
N VAL A 52 13.46 9.21 -12.55
CA VAL A 52 12.52 9.25 -13.67
C VAL A 52 13.22 8.96 -14.99
N GLU A 53 14.39 9.55 -15.21
CA GLU A 53 15.13 9.41 -16.48
C GLU A 53 15.61 7.97 -16.65
N GLU A 54 16.11 7.36 -15.58
CA GLU A 54 16.50 5.96 -15.57
C GLU A 54 15.31 5.05 -15.85
N ALA A 55 14.14 5.34 -15.23
CA ALA A 55 12.92 4.58 -15.46
C ALA A 55 12.49 4.65 -16.92
N LEU A 56 12.44 5.87 -17.51
CA LEU A 56 12.04 6.08 -18.89
C LEU A 56 13.02 5.42 -19.87
N ALA A 57 14.32 5.54 -19.63
CA ALA A 57 15.33 4.91 -20.46
C ALA A 57 15.19 3.38 -20.49
N ALA A 58 14.91 2.76 -19.33
CA ALA A 58 14.69 1.33 -19.22
C ALA A 58 13.39 0.89 -19.91
N LEU A 59 12.31 1.64 -19.74
CA LEU A 59 11.02 1.38 -20.40
C LEU A 59 11.16 1.47 -21.92
N ASN A 60 11.88 2.45 -22.44
CA ASN A 60 12.17 2.58 -23.88
C ASN A 60 12.98 1.38 -24.45
N GLN A 61 13.70 0.67 -23.59
CA GLN A 61 14.39 -0.58 -23.94
C GLN A 61 13.51 -1.82 -23.76
N GLY A 62 12.23 -1.66 -23.46
CA GLY A 62 11.30 -2.77 -23.21
C GLY A 62 11.51 -3.48 -21.88
N ARG A 63 12.25 -2.91 -20.93
CA ARG A 63 12.51 -3.50 -19.62
C ARG A 63 11.31 -3.29 -18.69
N LYS A 64 11.16 -4.21 -17.76
CA LYS A 64 10.23 -4.04 -16.63
C LYS A 64 10.83 -3.11 -15.59
N VAL A 65 10.03 -2.18 -15.09
CA VAL A 65 10.47 -1.18 -14.12
C VAL A 65 9.52 -1.16 -12.92
N LEU A 66 10.09 -1.26 -11.73
CA LEU A 66 9.39 -0.90 -10.49
C LEU A 66 9.84 0.52 -10.10
N PHE A 67 8.99 1.48 -10.41
CA PHE A 67 9.25 2.89 -10.17
C PHE A 67 8.66 3.32 -8.83
N SER A 68 9.52 3.77 -7.91
CA SER A 68 9.14 4.25 -6.58
C SER A 68 9.72 5.65 -6.35
N PRO A 69 9.14 6.69 -6.95
CA PRO A 69 9.70 8.05 -6.90
C PRO A 69 9.73 8.61 -5.49
N LYS A 70 10.68 9.51 -5.23
CA LYS A 70 10.72 10.24 -3.96
C LYS A 70 9.43 11.05 -3.77
N MET A 71 8.89 11.05 -2.57
CA MET A 71 7.64 11.76 -2.25
C MET A 71 7.67 13.26 -2.61
N SER A 72 8.85 13.89 -2.58
CA SER A 72 9.04 15.28 -2.96
C SER A 72 8.73 15.58 -4.42
N TYR A 73 8.84 14.59 -5.31
CA TYR A 73 8.55 14.73 -6.74
C TYR A 73 7.08 14.46 -7.09
N LEU A 74 6.35 13.81 -6.19
CA LEU A 74 4.95 13.47 -6.43
C LEU A 74 4.02 14.66 -6.13
N LYS A 75 3.22 15.03 -7.12
CA LYS A 75 2.11 16.00 -6.98
C LYS A 75 0.81 15.32 -6.53
N GLY A 76 0.92 14.21 -5.81
CA GLY A 76 -0.23 13.45 -5.30
C GLY A 76 -0.75 14.01 -3.98
N LEU A 77 -1.87 13.45 -3.53
CA LEU A 77 -2.46 13.74 -2.23
C LEU A 77 -1.72 12.96 -1.14
N GLU A 78 -1.58 13.55 0.05
CA GLU A 78 -1.02 12.82 1.19
C GLU A 78 -1.90 11.64 1.57
N GLY A 79 -1.28 10.48 1.77
CA GLY A 79 -1.95 9.30 2.31
C GLY A 79 -2.26 9.51 3.80
N LYS A 80 -3.54 9.46 4.15
CA LYS A 80 -3.98 9.61 5.55
C LYS A 80 -5.19 8.72 5.79
N PHE A 81 -5.16 7.96 6.88
CA PHE A 81 -6.37 7.38 7.44
C PHE A 81 -7.01 8.39 8.37
N LEU A 82 -8.02 9.08 7.89
CA LEU A 82 -8.81 9.97 8.73
C LEU A 82 -10.26 9.46 8.74
N PRO A 83 -10.88 9.35 9.91
CA PRO A 83 -12.31 9.15 9.95
C PRO A 83 -12.97 10.33 9.24
N VAL A 84 -13.88 10.05 8.33
CA VAL A 84 -14.75 11.09 7.78
C VAL A 84 -15.72 11.46 8.88
N PHE A 85 -15.33 12.46 9.67
CA PHE A 85 -16.15 13.00 10.73
C PHE A 85 -16.97 14.15 10.18
N TRP A 86 -18.29 14.04 10.22
CA TRP A 86 -19.25 15.03 9.74
C TRP A 86 -19.27 15.26 8.23
N SER A 87 -20.15 16.14 7.84
CA SER A 87 -20.37 16.49 6.44
C SER A 87 -19.13 17.20 5.85
N PRO A 88 -18.62 16.77 4.71
CA PRO A 88 -17.59 17.49 3.96
C PRO A 88 -17.97 18.92 3.61
N VAL A 89 -19.26 19.24 3.61
CA VAL A 89 -19.78 20.61 3.41
C VAL A 89 -19.32 21.52 4.56
N HIS A 90 -19.33 21.03 5.80
CA HIS A 90 -18.88 21.79 6.96
C HIS A 90 -17.37 21.76 7.14
N PHE A 91 -16.70 20.71 6.65
CA PHE A 91 -15.26 20.52 6.76
C PHE A 91 -14.64 20.21 5.40
N PRO A 92 -14.67 21.15 4.44
CA PRO A 92 -14.27 20.92 3.03
C PRO A 92 -12.78 20.59 2.87
N ARG A 93 -11.97 20.79 3.91
CA ARG A 93 -10.53 20.50 3.90
C ARG A 93 -10.16 19.20 4.58
N GLN A 94 -11.13 18.38 4.96
CA GLN A 94 -10.82 17.03 5.41
C GLN A 94 -10.26 16.25 4.22
N ALA A 95 -8.94 16.25 4.12
CA ALA A 95 -8.25 15.30 3.27
C ALA A 95 -8.18 13.98 4.02
N GLY A 96 -8.69 12.92 3.45
CA GLY A 96 -8.57 11.62 4.07
C GLY A 96 -8.93 10.53 3.10
N THR A 97 -8.20 9.44 3.19
CA THR A 97 -8.62 8.19 2.61
C THR A 97 -9.48 7.47 3.64
N MET A 98 -10.65 7.01 3.23
CA MET A 98 -11.58 6.26 4.08
C MET A 98 -11.07 4.84 4.34
N GLY A 99 -10.10 4.37 3.59
CA GLY A 99 -9.52 3.05 3.64
C GLY A 99 -8.82 2.69 2.34
N LEU A 100 -8.40 1.45 2.24
CA LEU A 100 -7.80 0.91 1.01
C LEU A 100 -8.64 -0.24 0.47
N LEU A 101 -8.62 -0.39 -0.85
CA LEU A 101 -8.99 -1.62 -1.55
C LEU A 101 -7.70 -2.24 -2.10
N CYS A 102 -7.48 -3.50 -1.76
CA CYS A 102 -6.28 -4.23 -2.13
C CYS A 102 -6.66 -5.38 -3.06
N ASN A 103 -6.07 -5.41 -4.25
CA ASN A 103 -6.23 -6.54 -5.17
C ASN A 103 -5.34 -7.69 -4.71
N THR A 104 -5.83 -8.50 -3.78
CA THR A 104 -5.07 -9.62 -3.18
C THR A 104 -4.75 -10.74 -4.16
N GLN A 105 -5.38 -10.75 -5.34
CA GLN A 105 -5.09 -11.72 -6.41
C GLN A 105 -3.89 -11.29 -7.26
N HIS A 106 -3.49 -10.02 -7.17
CA HIS A 106 -2.36 -9.52 -7.94
C HIS A 106 -1.02 -10.08 -7.43
N ALA A 107 -0.15 -10.47 -8.35
CA ALA A 107 1.12 -11.11 -8.05
C ALA A 107 2.03 -10.27 -7.13
N ALA A 108 1.96 -8.95 -7.22
CA ALA A 108 2.72 -8.02 -6.38
C ALA A 108 2.43 -8.15 -4.89
N LEU A 109 1.22 -8.61 -4.50
CA LEU A 109 0.83 -8.77 -3.10
C LEU A 109 0.99 -10.21 -2.59
N ARG A 110 1.49 -11.15 -3.42
CA ARG A 110 1.64 -12.58 -3.05
C ARG A 110 2.41 -12.80 -1.75
N HIS A 111 3.41 -11.98 -1.49
CA HIS A 111 4.27 -12.07 -0.31
C HIS A 111 3.97 -10.99 0.75
N PHE A 112 2.85 -10.29 0.59
CA PHE A 112 2.36 -9.30 1.52
C PHE A 112 0.99 -9.73 2.05
N PRO A 113 0.95 -10.42 3.22
CA PRO A 113 -0.30 -10.98 3.74
C PRO A 113 -1.27 -9.88 4.16
N THR A 114 -2.20 -9.56 3.27
CA THR A 114 -3.24 -8.55 3.47
C THR A 114 -4.60 -9.09 3.07
N GLU A 115 -5.64 -8.47 3.59
CA GLU A 115 -7.03 -8.65 3.17
C GLU A 115 -7.32 -7.73 1.96
N MET A 116 -8.52 -7.85 1.38
CA MET A 116 -8.98 -6.96 0.31
C MET A 116 -9.18 -5.50 0.77
N HIS A 117 -9.09 -5.25 2.05
CA HIS A 117 -9.22 -3.93 2.67
C HIS A 117 -8.01 -3.62 3.56
N SER A 118 -7.85 -2.34 3.91
CA SER A 118 -6.81 -1.92 4.84
C SER A 118 -7.00 -2.51 6.24
N ASN A 119 -5.87 -2.79 6.85
CA ASN A 119 -5.75 -3.10 8.25
C ASN A 119 -4.59 -2.27 8.83
N TRP A 120 -4.29 -2.40 10.11
CA TRP A 120 -3.35 -1.49 10.74
C TRP A 120 -1.87 -1.63 10.29
N GLN A 121 -1.48 -2.74 9.60
CA GLN A 121 -0.14 -2.83 8.98
C GLN A 121 0.07 -1.75 7.90
N TRP A 122 -1.02 -1.29 7.26
CA TRP A 122 -0.97 -0.25 6.22
C TRP A 122 -0.71 1.15 6.76
N TRP A 123 -0.86 1.35 8.08
CA TRP A 123 -0.75 2.68 8.69
C TRP A 123 0.53 3.42 8.31
N ASN A 124 1.68 2.78 8.52
CA ASN A 124 2.97 3.39 8.22
C ASN A 124 3.20 3.57 6.71
N LEU A 125 2.71 2.65 5.89
CA LEU A 125 2.83 2.73 4.44
C LEU A 125 2.04 3.91 3.90
N VAL A 126 0.78 4.04 4.27
CA VAL A 126 -0.11 5.13 3.85
C VAL A 126 0.41 6.48 4.34
N LYS A 127 0.80 6.59 5.61
CA LYS A 127 1.30 7.84 6.20
C LYS A 127 2.57 8.35 5.51
N ARG A 128 3.33 7.47 4.88
CA ARG A 128 4.58 7.79 4.17
C ARG A 128 4.43 7.71 2.66
N SER A 129 3.23 7.80 2.15
CA SER A 129 2.94 7.75 0.73
C SER A 129 2.13 8.95 0.28
N LYS A 130 2.08 9.14 -1.02
CA LYS A 130 1.11 9.99 -1.69
C LYS A 130 0.29 9.13 -2.64
N VAL A 131 -0.98 9.43 -2.74
CA VAL A 131 -1.88 8.80 -3.71
C VAL A 131 -2.01 9.66 -4.95
N LEU A 132 -2.04 9.02 -6.11
CA LEU A 132 -2.24 9.68 -7.38
C LEU A 132 -3.72 9.72 -7.74
N VAL A 133 -4.17 10.85 -8.25
CA VAL A 133 -5.48 11.00 -8.89
C VAL A 133 -5.34 10.51 -10.33
N VAL A 134 -6.06 9.45 -10.69
CA VAL A 134 -5.88 8.78 -11.99
C VAL A 134 -7.10 8.92 -12.91
N ASP A 135 -8.06 9.76 -12.56
CA ASP A 135 -9.29 9.95 -13.33
C ASP A 135 -9.05 10.39 -14.78
N SER A 136 -7.97 11.13 -15.02
CA SER A 136 -7.60 11.65 -16.35
C SER A 136 -6.47 10.89 -17.03
N LEU A 137 -5.95 9.83 -16.41
CA LEU A 137 -4.88 9.03 -16.98
C LEU A 137 -5.44 7.93 -17.90
N PRO A 138 -4.61 7.39 -18.81
CA PRO A 138 -4.93 6.14 -19.48
C PRO A 138 -5.27 5.04 -18.47
N PRO A 139 -6.02 4.00 -18.88
CA PRO A 139 -6.38 2.93 -17.96
C PRO A 139 -5.17 2.33 -17.27
N VAL A 140 -5.20 2.32 -15.95
CA VAL A 140 -4.21 1.66 -15.09
C VAL A 140 -4.89 0.53 -14.34
N GLU A 141 -4.16 -0.54 -14.04
CA GLU A 141 -4.65 -1.61 -13.19
C GLU A 141 -4.28 -1.31 -11.71
N PRO A 142 -5.26 -0.94 -10.87
CA PRO A 142 -4.99 -0.67 -9.47
C PRO A 142 -4.65 -1.95 -8.72
N ILE A 143 -3.54 -1.92 -7.99
CA ILE A 143 -3.16 -2.97 -7.04
C ILE A 143 -3.58 -2.57 -5.63
N VAL A 144 -3.37 -1.28 -5.30
CA VAL A 144 -3.83 -0.69 -4.04
C VAL A 144 -4.50 0.65 -4.36
N GLU A 145 -5.80 0.67 -4.21
CA GLU A 145 -6.65 1.84 -4.40
C GLU A 145 -6.99 2.46 -3.04
N SER A 146 -7.00 3.78 -2.97
CA SER A 146 -7.41 4.52 -1.79
C SER A 146 -8.83 5.03 -1.97
N ILE A 147 -9.70 4.75 -1.01
CA ILE A 147 -11.09 5.20 -1.06
C ILE A 147 -11.13 6.67 -0.68
N ASP A 148 -11.52 7.51 -1.63
CA ASP A 148 -11.70 8.95 -1.40
C ASP A 148 -12.95 9.23 -0.56
N ASN A 149 -13.08 10.43 -0.06
CA ASN A 149 -14.32 10.86 0.54
C ASN A 149 -15.44 10.96 -0.52
N PHE A 150 -16.66 10.75 -0.08
CA PHE A 150 -17.82 10.69 -0.97
C PHE A 150 -18.15 12.02 -1.69
N THR A 151 -17.61 13.14 -1.25
CA THR A 151 -17.80 14.43 -1.89
C THR A 151 -16.90 14.59 -3.12
N ASN A 152 -15.64 14.18 -3.02
CA ASN A 152 -14.70 14.28 -4.11
C ASN A 152 -14.80 13.07 -5.05
N ASN A 153 -14.96 11.87 -4.49
CA ASN A 153 -15.13 10.61 -5.19
C ASN A 153 -14.17 10.41 -6.38
N ARG A 154 -12.90 10.81 -6.17
CA ARG A 154 -11.83 10.66 -7.17
C ARG A 154 -11.31 9.23 -7.16
N LYS A 155 -10.81 8.78 -8.30
CA LYS A 155 -10.08 7.52 -8.39
C LYS A 155 -8.64 7.74 -7.90
N LEU A 156 -8.34 7.23 -6.71
CA LEU A 156 -7.06 7.41 -6.02
C LEU A 156 -6.30 6.09 -5.99
N VAL A 157 -5.05 6.09 -6.46
CA VAL A 157 -4.23 4.87 -6.52
C VAL A 157 -2.89 5.09 -5.85
N SER A 158 -2.51 4.16 -4.98
CA SER A 158 -1.20 4.13 -4.30
C SER A 158 -0.20 3.22 -4.99
N VAL A 159 -0.67 2.09 -5.53
CA VAL A 159 0.12 1.11 -6.27
C VAL A 159 -0.68 0.64 -7.46
N PHE A 160 -0.09 0.66 -8.63
CA PHE A 160 -0.73 0.21 -9.87
C PHE A 160 0.28 -0.37 -10.84
N GLU A 161 -0.21 -1.15 -11.78
CA GLU A 161 0.53 -1.62 -12.94
C GLU A 161 -0.05 -0.99 -14.21
N THR A 162 0.81 -0.71 -15.16
CA THR A 162 0.41 -0.22 -16.48
C THR A 162 1.39 -0.71 -17.53
N CYS A 163 0.89 -0.92 -18.73
CA CYS A 163 1.71 -1.20 -19.89
C CYS A 163 1.84 0.07 -20.72
N LEU A 164 3.05 0.56 -20.88
CA LEU A 164 3.33 1.68 -21.79
C LEU A 164 3.62 1.10 -23.18
N LEU A 165 2.60 1.08 -24.02
CA LEU A 165 2.78 0.79 -25.44
C LEU A 165 3.12 2.11 -26.13
N TYR A 166 4.37 2.28 -26.53
CA TYR A 166 4.73 3.31 -27.48
C TYR A 166 4.26 2.83 -28.84
N THR A 167 3.14 3.41 -29.32
CA THR A 167 2.83 3.36 -30.74
C THR A 167 3.74 4.39 -31.40
N SER A 168 4.76 3.90 -32.11
CA SER A 168 5.56 4.69 -33.04
C SER A 168 4.73 5.18 -34.21
#